data_3eaff24efba6e5dfd31c051565da3d5b
#
_entry.id   3eaff24efba6e5dfd31c051565da3d5b
#
_cell.length_a   1.000
_cell.length_b   1.000
_cell.length_c   1.000
_cell.angle_alpha   90.00
_cell.angle_beta   90.00
_cell.angle_gamma   90.00
#
_symmetry.space_group_name_H-M   'P 1'
#
loop_
_entity.id
_entity.type
_entity.pdbx_description
1 polymer ?
#
loop_
_entity_poly.entity_id
_entity_poly.type
_entity_poly.pdbx_seq_one_letter_code
_entity_poly.pdbx_strand_id
1 'polypeptide(L)'
;MFAKLRTALLVMGLISLLGSTSCRSGYIRDVEKWRVDHETELKKDDGWLTVAGLYWLKDGTNTIGKGDKYDVSLTDSFKQDGFGKIDFHDGKAVLTVAPGVEATVDGKLISTVELASDDPGPATKVTTGSQTFYLIKREDKFGIRLKDSDSAERRNFDGEHWFPVDQSYRVIGTFEPFDMAKDVEIPNVMGGTFKMKSPGIVGFRLQGKDLSLQPVVEDDKSLFFIFKDRTSNNETYGAGRFLYTDNPVNGQVVLDFNKAENPPCAYTTFATCPIPPLQNRMDVEIKAGELKTH
;
A
#
# COMPACT_ATOMS: atom_id res chain seq x y z
N MET A 1 -32.88 42.03 -38.41
CA MET A 1 -32.96 41.65 -36.96
C MET A 1 -32.52 40.20 -36.69
N PHE A 2 -32.23 39.41 -37.70
CA PHE A 2 -31.85 37.96 -37.56
C PHE A 2 -30.34 37.70 -37.57
N ALA A 3 -29.49 38.67 -37.90
CA ALA A 3 -28.03 38.46 -37.96
C ALA A 3 -27.31 38.52 -36.58
N LYS A 4 -27.89 39.22 -35.59
CA LYS A 4 -27.27 39.34 -34.25
C LYS A 4 -27.51 38.08 -33.35
N LEU A 5 -28.52 37.28 -33.66
CA LEU A 5 -28.85 36.07 -32.84
C LEU A 5 -27.92 34.90 -33.16
N ARG A 6 -27.42 34.77 -34.40
CA ARG A 6 -26.50 33.70 -34.80
C ARG A 6 -25.09 33.83 -34.22
N THR A 7 -24.63 35.08 -34.05
CA THR A 7 -23.29 35.37 -33.52
C THR A 7 -23.19 35.09 -32.02
N ALA A 8 -24.28 35.31 -31.24
CA ALA A 8 -24.31 35.05 -29.82
C ALA A 8 -24.31 33.53 -29.50
N LEU A 9 -24.97 32.71 -30.32
CA LEU A 9 -24.97 31.24 -30.13
C LEU A 9 -23.60 30.63 -30.46
N LEU A 10 -22.84 31.17 -31.42
CA LEU A 10 -21.50 30.65 -31.73
C LEU A 10 -20.46 30.97 -30.62
N VAL A 11 -20.60 32.15 -29.99
CA VAL A 11 -19.70 32.55 -28.89
C VAL A 11 -19.98 31.73 -27.61
N MET A 12 -21.23 31.40 -27.31
CA MET A 12 -21.58 30.54 -26.17
C MET A 12 -21.09 29.09 -26.35
N GLY A 13 -21.12 28.57 -27.57
CA GLY A 13 -20.62 27.24 -27.89
C GLY A 13 -19.09 27.13 -27.77
N LEU A 14 -18.34 28.19 -28.11
CA LEU A 14 -16.88 28.22 -28.00
C LEU A 14 -16.40 28.29 -26.52
N ILE A 15 -17.10 29.07 -25.68
CA ILE A 15 -16.74 29.23 -24.28
C ILE A 15 -16.95 27.90 -23.49
N SER A 16 -17.98 27.15 -23.81
CA SER A 16 -18.22 25.84 -23.15
C SER A 16 -17.20 24.76 -23.57
N LEU A 17 -16.70 24.81 -24.80
CA LEU A 17 -15.64 23.87 -25.24
C LEU A 17 -14.26 24.20 -24.63
N LEU A 18 -13.94 25.48 -24.45
CA LEU A 18 -12.67 25.90 -23.84
C LEU A 18 -12.64 25.59 -22.33
N GLY A 19 -13.77 25.69 -21.63
CA GLY A 19 -13.87 25.35 -20.21
C GLY A 19 -13.70 23.86 -19.94
N SER A 20 -14.22 23.00 -20.79
CA SER A 20 -14.12 21.55 -20.63
C SER A 20 -12.71 21.00 -20.91
N THR A 21 -11.98 21.58 -21.87
CA THR A 21 -10.59 21.21 -22.18
C THR A 21 -9.62 21.65 -21.08
N SER A 22 -9.82 22.81 -20.49
CA SER A 22 -8.97 23.29 -19.39
C SER A 22 -9.15 22.49 -18.11
N CYS A 23 -10.37 22.10 -17.77
CA CYS A 23 -10.69 21.28 -16.60
C CYS A 23 -10.13 19.86 -16.75
N ARG A 24 -10.24 19.28 -17.95
CA ARG A 24 -9.69 17.95 -18.27
C ARG A 24 -8.17 17.94 -18.18
N SER A 25 -7.48 18.96 -18.64
CA SER A 25 -6.03 19.07 -18.55
C SER A 25 -5.56 19.27 -17.10
N GLY A 26 -6.34 19.95 -16.27
CA GLY A 26 -6.08 20.08 -14.82
C GLY A 26 -6.12 18.74 -14.11
N TYR A 27 -7.21 18.00 -14.27
CA TYR A 27 -7.37 16.68 -13.66
C TYR A 27 -6.25 15.70 -14.04
N ILE A 28 -5.88 15.62 -15.32
CA ILE A 28 -4.78 14.75 -15.78
C ILE A 28 -3.49 15.10 -15.04
N ARG A 29 -3.13 16.39 -14.96
CA ARG A 29 -1.92 16.83 -14.23
C ARG A 29 -1.96 16.47 -12.75
N ASP A 30 -3.14 16.57 -12.12
CA ASP A 30 -3.30 16.20 -10.71
C ASP A 30 -3.07 14.70 -10.46
N VAL A 31 -3.57 13.84 -11.36
CA VAL A 31 -3.32 12.39 -11.29
C VAL A 31 -1.85 12.08 -11.57
N GLU A 32 -1.24 12.69 -12.59
CA GLU A 32 0.18 12.48 -12.92
C GLU A 32 1.08 12.95 -11.77
N LYS A 33 0.77 14.10 -11.14
CA LYS A 33 1.48 14.54 -9.94
C LYS A 33 1.35 13.54 -8.80
N TRP A 34 0.14 13.04 -8.54
CA TRP A 34 -0.10 12.04 -7.51
C TRP A 34 0.74 10.77 -7.75
N ARG A 35 0.85 10.30 -9.02
CA ARG A 35 1.68 9.15 -9.40
C ARG A 35 3.17 9.38 -9.10
N VAL A 36 3.68 10.56 -9.41
CA VAL A 36 5.07 10.95 -9.10
C VAL A 36 5.30 10.98 -7.58
N ASP A 37 4.34 11.55 -6.83
CA ASP A 37 4.42 11.58 -5.37
C ASP A 37 4.39 10.15 -4.79
N HIS A 38 3.54 9.26 -5.33
CA HIS A 38 3.43 7.85 -4.94
C HIS A 38 4.73 7.08 -5.20
N GLU A 39 5.30 7.18 -6.40
CA GLU A 39 6.60 6.58 -6.71
C GLU A 39 7.72 7.10 -5.80
N THR A 40 7.67 8.38 -5.45
CA THR A 40 8.65 8.98 -4.54
C THR A 40 8.56 8.35 -3.13
N GLU A 41 7.35 8.11 -2.62
CA GLU A 41 7.14 7.41 -1.35
C GLU A 41 7.66 5.96 -1.40
N LEU A 42 7.39 5.25 -2.49
CA LEU A 42 7.84 3.87 -2.70
C LEU A 42 9.38 3.75 -2.68
N LYS A 43 10.07 4.78 -3.19
CA LYS A 43 11.55 4.87 -3.31
C LYS A 43 12.25 5.43 -2.06
N LYS A 44 11.55 5.82 -1.01
CA LYS A 44 12.16 6.31 0.23
C LYS A 44 13.08 5.27 0.88
N ASP A 45 14.01 5.73 1.73
CA ASP A 45 14.94 4.87 2.48
C ASP A 45 14.22 3.87 3.41
N ASP A 46 12.96 4.14 3.73
CA ASP A 46 12.07 3.24 4.46
C ASP A 46 10.82 2.83 3.65
N GLY A 47 10.82 3.04 2.33
CA GLY A 47 9.78 2.62 1.39
C GLY A 47 9.71 1.10 1.20
N TRP A 48 8.73 0.63 0.43
CA TRP A 48 8.50 -0.80 0.22
C TRP A 48 9.59 -1.46 -0.63
N LEU A 49 10.28 -0.73 -1.51
CA LEU A 49 11.41 -1.24 -2.29
C LEU A 49 12.63 -1.60 -1.43
N THR A 50 12.66 -1.19 -0.17
CA THR A 50 13.74 -1.52 0.75
C THR A 50 13.49 -2.80 1.55
N VAL A 51 12.29 -3.39 1.47
CA VAL A 51 11.93 -4.58 2.26
C VAL A 51 12.66 -5.80 1.72
N ALA A 52 13.64 -6.29 2.47
CA ALA A 52 14.60 -7.31 2.08
C ALA A 52 14.43 -8.63 2.85
N GLY A 53 13.53 -8.71 3.84
CA GLY A 53 13.30 -9.94 4.58
C GLY A 53 12.13 -9.88 5.55
N LEU A 54 11.57 -11.07 5.84
CA LEU A 54 10.60 -11.30 6.90
C LEU A 54 10.89 -12.66 7.53
N TYR A 55 11.20 -12.66 8.82
CA TYR A 55 11.63 -13.83 9.58
C TYR A 55 10.73 -14.00 10.79
N TRP A 56 9.95 -15.09 10.82
CA TRP A 56 9.06 -15.38 11.93
C TRP A 56 9.86 -15.89 13.13
N LEU A 57 9.67 -15.28 14.30
CA LEU A 57 10.36 -15.66 15.52
C LEU A 57 9.79 -16.98 16.07
N LYS A 58 10.67 -17.79 16.61
CA LYS A 58 10.35 -19.00 17.41
C LYS A 58 10.49 -18.64 18.88
N ASP A 59 9.73 -19.30 19.73
CA ASP A 59 9.94 -19.20 21.18
C ASP A 59 11.37 -19.60 21.55
N GLY A 60 12.02 -18.83 22.42
CA GLY A 60 13.41 -19.00 22.77
C GLY A 60 14.36 -18.03 22.04
N THR A 61 15.60 -18.47 21.88
CA THR A 61 16.65 -17.66 21.24
C THR A 61 16.59 -17.78 19.72
N ASN A 62 16.52 -16.61 19.02
CA ASN A 62 16.63 -16.47 17.57
C ASN A 62 17.93 -15.72 17.25
N THR A 63 18.80 -16.30 16.45
CA THR A 63 20.10 -15.74 16.07
C THR A 63 19.95 -14.78 14.90
N ILE A 64 20.74 -13.69 14.89
CA ILE A 64 20.78 -12.71 13.80
C ILE A 64 22.19 -12.60 13.26
N GLY A 65 22.33 -12.58 11.95
CA GLY A 65 23.61 -12.40 11.29
C GLY A 65 23.51 -12.53 9.78
N LYS A 66 24.65 -12.59 9.11
CA LYS A 66 24.71 -12.66 7.66
C LYS A 66 24.55 -14.10 7.15
N GLY A 67 23.58 -14.28 6.24
CA GLY A 67 23.35 -15.54 5.53
C GLY A 67 22.45 -16.52 6.27
N ASP A 68 22.09 -17.60 5.56
CA ASP A 68 21.00 -18.53 5.91
C ASP A 68 21.27 -19.42 7.14
N LYS A 69 22.45 -19.35 7.73
CA LYS A 69 22.77 -20.06 8.98
C LYS A 69 22.16 -19.41 10.23
N TYR A 70 21.63 -18.19 10.08
CA TYR A 70 20.96 -17.45 11.15
C TYR A 70 19.44 -17.51 11.00
N ASP A 71 18.71 -17.48 12.11
CA ASP A 71 17.26 -17.45 12.11
C ASP A 71 16.71 -16.15 11.47
N VAL A 72 17.44 -15.05 11.64
CA VAL A 72 17.21 -13.76 10.98
C VAL A 72 18.43 -13.42 10.13
N SER A 73 18.29 -13.52 8.80
CA SER A 73 19.37 -13.29 7.85
C SER A 73 19.41 -11.82 7.45
N LEU A 74 20.52 -11.16 7.76
CA LEU A 74 20.85 -9.82 7.26
C LEU A 74 21.35 -9.90 5.82
N THR A 75 21.18 -8.82 5.05
CA THR A 75 21.64 -8.75 3.65
C THR A 75 23.16 -8.67 3.56
N ASP A 76 23.68 -8.79 2.34
CA ASP A 76 25.14 -8.70 2.07
C ASP A 76 25.76 -7.33 2.37
N SER A 77 24.94 -6.29 2.57
CA SER A 77 25.41 -4.98 3.01
C SER A 77 25.95 -5.01 4.46
N PHE A 78 25.50 -5.96 5.29
CA PHE A 78 26.09 -6.21 6.61
C PHE A 78 27.46 -6.89 6.47
N LYS A 79 28.49 -6.27 7.06
CA LYS A 79 29.89 -6.69 6.80
C LYS A 79 30.44 -7.72 7.77
N GLN A 80 29.83 -7.86 8.95
CA GLN A 80 30.24 -8.84 9.96
C GLN A 80 29.47 -10.15 9.77
N ASP A 81 29.91 -11.23 10.43
CA ASP A 81 29.24 -12.52 10.36
C ASP A 81 27.98 -12.54 11.25
N GLY A 82 28.14 -12.34 12.56
CA GLY A 82 27.06 -12.33 13.53
C GLY A 82 26.69 -10.93 13.98
N PHE A 83 25.39 -10.65 14.08
CA PHE A 83 24.87 -9.39 14.60
C PHE A 83 24.52 -9.49 16.09
N GLY A 84 23.95 -10.62 16.51
CA GLY A 84 23.46 -10.83 17.86
C GLY A 84 22.36 -11.88 17.95
N LYS A 85 21.48 -11.72 18.93
CA LYS A 85 20.35 -12.62 19.16
C LYS A 85 19.13 -11.87 19.66
N ILE A 86 17.94 -12.45 19.43
CA ILE A 86 16.66 -12.05 20.03
C ILE A 86 16.18 -13.20 20.90
N ASP A 87 16.03 -12.93 22.20
CA ASP A 87 15.35 -13.84 23.11
C ASP A 87 13.85 -13.48 23.09
N PHE A 88 13.01 -14.39 22.58
CA PHE A 88 11.58 -14.19 22.38
C PHE A 88 10.77 -15.15 23.24
N HIS A 89 9.90 -14.62 24.14
CA HIS A 89 9.02 -15.38 25.00
C HIS A 89 7.73 -14.60 25.27
N ASP A 90 6.59 -15.26 25.20
CA ASP A 90 5.28 -14.68 25.55
C ASP A 90 4.99 -13.33 24.88
N GLY A 91 5.37 -13.19 23.60
CA GLY A 91 5.17 -11.97 22.82
C GLY A 91 6.18 -10.84 23.14
N LYS A 92 7.15 -11.06 24.01
CA LYS A 92 8.24 -10.12 24.30
C LYS A 92 9.52 -10.53 23.58
N ALA A 93 10.14 -9.59 22.91
CA ALA A 93 11.37 -9.78 22.16
C ALA A 93 12.47 -8.86 22.73
N VAL A 94 13.57 -9.44 23.20
CA VAL A 94 14.73 -8.70 23.70
C VAL A 94 15.91 -8.96 22.79
N LEU A 95 16.37 -7.91 22.13
CA LEU A 95 17.58 -7.94 21.31
C LEU A 95 18.83 -7.74 22.16
N THR A 96 19.84 -8.58 21.96
CA THR A 96 21.20 -8.40 22.47
C THR A 96 22.15 -8.33 21.28
N VAL A 97 22.88 -7.23 21.14
CA VAL A 97 23.84 -6.98 20.06
C VAL A 97 25.17 -7.61 20.43
N ALA A 98 25.84 -8.24 19.46
CA ALA A 98 27.16 -8.85 19.67
C ALA A 98 28.24 -7.77 19.94
N PRO A 99 29.29 -8.08 20.74
CA PRO A 99 30.38 -7.14 20.96
C PRO A 99 31.05 -6.68 19.66
N GLY A 100 31.27 -5.37 19.53
CA GLY A 100 31.92 -4.78 18.35
C GLY A 100 30.98 -4.54 17.16
N VAL A 101 29.68 -4.83 17.28
CA VAL A 101 28.66 -4.48 16.29
C VAL A 101 28.05 -3.13 16.66
N GLU A 102 27.97 -2.23 15.70
CA GLU A 102 27.26 -0.95 15.86
C GLU A 102 25.79 -1.11 15.49
N ALA A 103 24.92 -0.83 16.46
CA ALA A 103 23.48 -0.78 16.28
C ALA A 103 22.90 0.42 17.02
N THR A 104 21.88 1.05 16.42
CA THR A 104 21.23 2.23 17.01
C THR A 104 19.71 2.09 17.04
N VAL A 105 19.09 2.74 18.03
CA VAL A 105 17.66 3.04 18.08
C VAL A 105 17.55 4.55 18.26
N ASP A 106 16.81 5.23 17.38
CA ASP A 106 16.68 6.70 17.35
C ASP A 106 18.06 7.41 17.38
N GLY A 107 19.03 6.85 16.66
CA GLY A 107 20.40 7.37 16.56
C GLY A 107 21.29 7.14 17.81
N LYS A 108 20.79 6.44 18.83
CA LYS A 108 21.56 6.12 20.05
C LYS A 108 22.08 4.70 19.98
N LEU A 109 23.38 4.51 20.26
CA LEU A 109 24.00 3.19 20.33
C LEU A 109 23.33 2.32 21.40
N ILE A 110 23.09 1.06 21.06
CA ILE A 110 22.49 0.06 21.93
C ILE A 110 23.39 -1.18 22.04
N SER A 111 23.35 -1.87 23.18
CA SER A 111 23.86 -3.23 23.35
C SER A 111 22.73 -4.22 23.64
N THR A 112 21.64 -3.73 24.21
CA THR A 112 20.43 -4.51 24.51
C THR A 112 19.23 -3.57 24.43
N VAL A 113 18.11 -4.06 23.88
CA VAL A 113 16.84 -3.32 23.80
C VAL A 113 15.65 -4.26 23.72
N GLU A 114 14.55 -3.94 24.38
CA GLU A 114 13.25 -4.59 24.16
C GLU A 114 12.61 -4.02 22.91
N LEU A 115 12.16 -4.91 22.00
CA LEU A 115 11.57 -4.53 20.72
C LEU A 115 10.05 -4.43 20.85
N ALA A 116 9.51 -3.22 20.81
CA ALA A 116 8.08 -3.01 20.59
C ALA A 116 7.71 -3.41 19.16
N SER A 117 6.54 -4.06 18.98
CA SER A 117 6.01 -4.41 17.66
C SER A 117 5.26 -3.24 17.00
N ASP A 118 4.98 -3.37 15.71
CA ASP A 118 4.17 -2.42 14.94
C ASP A 118 2.66 -2.48 15.25
N ASP A 119 2.24 -3.37 16.16
CA ASP A 119 0.86 -3.51 16.64
C ASP A 119 0.87 -3.92 18.14
N PRO A 120 0.24 -3.10 19.03
CA PRO A 120 -0.26 -1.73 18.82
C PRO A 120 0.86 -0.69 18.95
N GLY A 121 0.93 0.24 18.04
CA GLY A 121 1.79 1.41 18.11
C GLY A 121 3.06 1.33 17.27
N PRO A 122 3.97 2.30 17.42
CA PRO A 122 5.19 2.33 16.61
C PRO A 122 6.18 1.25 17.05
N ALA A 123 6.72 0.52 16.07
CA ALA A 123 7.77 -0.47 16.31
C ALA A 123 9.10 0.17 16.73
N THR A 124 9.87 -0.51 17.58
CA THR A 124 11.27 -0.17 17.85
C THR A 124 12.10 -0.48 16.60
N LYS A 125 12.62 0.56 15.92
CA LYS A 125 13.45 0.41 14.72
C LYS A 125 14.93 0.34 15.11
N VAL A 126 15.59 -0.77 14.81
CA VAL A 126 17.01 -0.98 15.01
C VAL A 126 17.74 -0.79 13.68
N THR A 127 18.73 0.10 13.66
CA THR A 127 19.50 0.43 12.44
C THR A 127 20.95 0.02 12.59
N THR A 128 21.50 -0.58 11.53
CA THR A 128 22.93 -0.92 11.36
C THR A 128 23.33 -0.72 9.90
N GLY A 129 24.23 0.22 9.62
CA GLY A 129 24.59 0.59 8.24
C GLY A 129 23.34 1.02 7.44
N SER A 130 23.14 0.41 6.26
CA SER A 130 21.96 0.66 5.41
C SER A 130 20.72 -0.12 5.85
N GLN A 131 20.83 -1.01 6.82
CA GLN A 131 19.76 -1.91 7.23
C GLN A 131 19.00 -1.39 8.45
N THR A 132 17.70 -1.52 8.40
CA THR A 132 16.78 -1.27 9.52
C THR A 132 15.88 -2.46 9.69
N PHE A 133 15.76 -2.99 10.90
CA PHE A 133 14.80 -4.05 11.19
C PHE A 133 13.96 -3.74 12.41
N TYR A 134 12.78 -4.33 12.46
CA TYR A 134 11.82 -4.12 13.54
C TYR A 134 10.88 -5.30 13.68
N LEU A 135 10.30 -5.42 14.88
CA LEU A 135 9.32 -6.46 15.18
C LEU A 135 7.98 -6.09 14.56
N ILE A 136 7.39 -7.03 13.82
CA ILE A 136 6.01 -6.96 13.36
C ILE A 136 5.16 -8.01 14.07
N LYS A 137 3.87 -7.68 14.28
CA LYS A 137 2.87 -8.62 14.74
C LYS A 137 1.79 -8.80 13.68
N ARG A 138 1.47 -10.05 13.34
CA ARG A 138 0.39 -10.40 12.41
C ARG A 138 -0.37 -11.58 13.00
N GLU A 139 -1.63 -11.35 13.36
CA GLU A 139 -2.42 -12.32 14.13
C GLU A 139 -1.66 -12.69 15.42
N ASP A 140 -1.38 -13.98 15.64
CA ASP A 140 -0.63 -14.47 16.80
C ASP A 140 0.88 -14.62 16.53
N LYS A 141 1.36 -14.25 15.33
CA LYS A 141 2.75 -14.41 14.92
C LYS A 141 3.54 -13.10 15.08
N PHE A 142 4.77 -13.24 15.56
CA PHE A 142 5.74 -12.16 15.63
C PHE A 142 6.90 -12.45 14.68
N GLY A 143 7.35 -11.45 13.97
CA GLY A 143 8.44 -11.60 13.02
C GLY A 143 9.31 -10.36 12.92
N ILE A 144 10.53 -10.52 12.45
CA ILE A 144 11.45 -9.43 12.14
C ILE A 144 11.29 -9.07 10.67
N ARG A 145 10.84 -7.84 10.40
CA ARG A 145 10.88 -7.25 9.06
C ARG A 145 12.19 -6.52 8.89
N LEU A 146 12.95 -6.91 7.86
CA LEU A 146 14.20 -6.30 7.47
C LEU A 146 13.98 -5.37 6.29
N LYS A 147 14.52 -4.18 6.37
CA LYS A 147 14.67 -3.22 5.28
C LYS A 147 16.13 -2.94 5.02
N ASP A 148 16.52 -2.78 3.77
CA ASP A 148 17.84 -2.34 3.36
C ASP A 148 17.72 -1.19 2.36
N SER A 149 18.11 0.01 2.76
CA SER A 149 18.07 1.18 1.87
C SER A 149 19.00 1.05 0.66
N ASP A 150 19.93 0.08 0.69
CA ASP A 150 20.80 -0.31 -0.43
C ASP A 150 20.34 -1.62 -1.12
N SER A 151 19.03 -1.95 -1.06
CA SER A 151 18.49 -3.14 -1.73
C SER A 151 18.63 -3.10 -3.25
N ALA A 152 18.77 -4.27 -3.87
CA ALA A 152 18.83 -4.38 -5.32
C ALA A 152 17.52 -3.94 -5.98
N GLU A 153 16.39 -4.25 -5.36
CA GLU A 153 15.04 -3.88 -5.80
C GLU A 153 14.91 -2.36 -5.92
N ARG A 154 15.38 -1.62 -4.91
CA ARG A 154 15.36 -0.15 -4.92
C ARG A 154 16.31 0.45 -5.94
N ARG A 155 17.53 -0.09 -6.06
CA ARG A 155 18.53 0.43 -7.02
C ARG A 155 18.17 0.20 -8.47
N ASN A 156 17.50 -0.92 -8.76
CA ASN A 156 17.17 -1.34 -10.11
C ASN A 156 15.71 -1.02 -10.49
N PHE A 157 14.99 -0.33 -9.62
CA PHE A 157 13.59 0.04 -9.88
C PHE A 157 13.51 1.03 -11.05
N ASP A 158 12.83 0.64 -12.10
CA ASP A 158 12.70 1.36 -13.37
C ASP A 158 11.44 2.25 -13.45
N GLY A 159 10.70 2.36 -12.34
CA GLY A 159 9.50 3.16 -12.22
C GLY A 159 8.20 2.35 -12.20
N GLU A 160 7.13 3.00 -11.82
CA GLU A 160 5.78 2.45 -11.86
C GLU A 160 5.19 2.63 -13.27
N HIS A 161 4.47 1.64 -13.74
CA HIS A 161 3.80 1.67 -15.04
C HIS A 161 2.29 1.84 -14.84
N TRP A 162 1.69 2.73 -15.62
CA TRP A 162 0.30 3.12 -15.47
C TRP A 162 -0.47 3.07 -16.79
N PHE A 163 -1.76 2.75 -16.70
CA PHE A 163 -2.65 3.05 -17.81
C PHE A 163 -2.68 4.56 -18.08
N PRO A 164 -2.94 4.99 -19.33
CA PRO A 164 -3.24 6.41 -19.61
C PRO A 164 -4.38 6.90 -18.72
N VAL A 165 -4.30 8.15 -18.25
CA VAL A 165 -5.35 8.74 -17.43
C VAL A 165 -6.63 8.90 -18.25
N ASP A 166 -7.70 8.25 -17.79
CA ASP A 166 -9.03 8.36 -18.40
C ASP A 166 -10.05 8.76 -17.32
N GLN A 167 -10.64 9.95 -17.52
CA GLN A 167 -11.61 10.52 -16.57
C GLN A 167 -12.89 9.69 -16.43
N SER A 168 -13.21 8.81 -17.40
CA SER A 168 -14.37 7.91 -17.30
C SER A 168 -14.24 6.88 -16.19
N TYR A 169 -13.02 6.62 -15.70
CA TYR A 169 -12.74 5.78 -14.54
C TYR A 169 -12.71 6.54 -13.21
N ARG A 170 -13.03 7.84 -13.20
CA ARG A 170 -13.27 8.62 -12.00
C ARG A 170 -14.78 8.76 -11.81
N VAL A 171 -15.36 7.95 -10.93
CA VAL A 171 -16.81 7.86 -10.73
C VAL A 171 -17.23 8.32 -9.34
N ILE A 172 -18.45 8.81 -9.21
CA ILE A 172 -19.06 9.14 -7.93
C ILE A 172 -19.93 7.95 -7.51
N GLY A 173 -19.62 7.37 -6.37
CA GLY A 173 -20.41 6.32 -5.75
C GLY A 173 -21.31 6.87 -4.64
N THR A 174 -22.40 6.16 -4.39
CA THR A 174 -23.29 6.39 -3.25
C THR A 174 -22.83 5.52 -2.09
N PHE A 175 -22.57 6.14 -0.96
CA PHE A 175 -22.18 5.44 0.26
C PHE A 175 -23.44 5.07 1.06
N GLU A 176 -23.58 3.79 1.33
CA GLU A 176 -24.64 3.22 2.18
C GLU A 176 -23.99 2.77 3.51
N PRO A 177 -24.11 3.57 4.58
CA PRO A 177 -23.52 3.23 5.86
C PRO A 177 -24.22 2.04 6.50
N PHE A 178 -23.49 1.22 7.24
CA PHE A 178 -24.08 0.29 8.18
C PHE A 178 -24.54 1.04 9.45
N ASP A 179 -25.53 0.51 10.17
CA ASP A 179 -25.95 1.08 11.46
C ASP A 179 -24.79 1.17 12.46
N MET A 180 -23.90 0.17 12.41
CA MET A 180 -22.60 0.14 13.09
C MET A 180 -21.56 -0.49 12.17
N ALA A 181 -20.32 -0.02 12.23
CA ALA A 181 -19.21 -0.61 11.48
C ALA A 181 -19.09 -2.11 11.79
N LYS A 182 -19.03 -2.92 10.73
CA LYS A 182 -18.97 -4.39 10.83
C LYS A 182 -17.52 -4.87 10.77
N ASP A 183 -17.22 -5.92 11.54
CA ASP A 183 -16.00 -6.67 11.34
C ASP A 183 -16.08 -7.45 10.03
N VAL A 184 -15.06 -7.31 9.19
CA VAL A 184 -14.90 -8.04 7.93
C VAL A 184 -13.59 -8.81 7.98
N GLU A 185 -13.65 -10.09 7.66
CA GLU A 185 -12.48 -10.92 7.50
C GLU A 185 -11.91 -10.72 6.09
N ILE A 186 -10.71 -10.15 5.99
CA ILE A 186 -10.00 -9.91 4.75
C ILE A 186 -8.90 -10.97 4.63
N PRO A 187 -8.94 -11.86 3.64
CA PRO A 187 -7.88 -12.82 3.40
C PRO A 187 -6.53 -12.12 3.18
N ASN A 188 -5.42 -12.77 3.51
CA ASN A 188 -4.07 -12.25 3.27
C ASN A 188 -3.19 -13.25 2.51
N VAL A 189 -2.07 -12.76 1.98
CA VAL A 189 -1.12 -13.58 1.18
C VAL A 189 -0.43 -14.67 1.99
N MET A 190 -0.52 -14.65 3.32
CA MET A 190 0.06 -15.68 4.21
C MET A 190 -0.89 -16.87 4.45
N GLY A 191 -2.11 -16.83 3.90
CA GLY A 191 -3.14 -17.85 4.09
C GLY A 191 -4.02 -17.67 5.33
N GLY A 192 -3.86 -16.57 6.07
CA GLY A 192 -4.72 -16.17 7.19
C GLY A 192 -5.74 -15.08 6.79
N THR A 193 -6.33 -14.43 7.80
CA THR A 193 -7.27 -13.31 7.63
C THR A 193 -6.94 -12.16 8.57
N PHE A 194 -7.13 -10.92 8.10
CA PHE A 194 -7.15 -9.73 8.96
C PHE A 194 -8.59 -9.40 9.33
N LYS A 195 -8.83 -9.06 10.58
CA LYS A 195 -10.07 -8.43 11.00
C LYS A 195 -9.97 -6.92 10.81
N MET A 196 -10.80 -6.38 9.91
CA MET A 196 -10.85 -4.95 9.62
C MET A 196 -12.27 -4.43 9.78
N LYS A 197 -12.43 -3.16 10.14
CA LYS A 197 -13.75 -2.53 10.25
C LYS A 197 -14.20 -2.02 8.89
N SER A 198 -15.44 -2.32 8.52
CA SER A 198 -16.11 -1.77 7.35
C SER A 198 -17.27 -0.86 7.78
N PRO A 199 -17.28 0.41 7.35
CA PRO A 199 -18.32 1.36 7.74
C PRO A 199 -19.58 1.26 6.88
N GLY A 200 -19.55 0.60 5.72
CA GLY A 200 -20.66 0.55 4.77
C GLY A 200 -20.29 -0.05 3.43
N ILE A 201 -21.11 0.22 2.42
CA ILE A 201 -20.90 -0.21 1.03
C ILE A 201 -20.95 1.03 0.12
N VAL A 202 -20.16 1.05 -0.93
CA VAL A 202 -20.21 2.08 -1.98
C VAL A 202 -20.76 1.47 -3.26
N GLY A 203 -21.98 1.86 -3.63
CA GLY A 203 -22.59 1.53 -4.91
C GLY A 203 -22.21 2.56 -5.97
N PHE A 204 -21.86 2.13 -7.19
CA PHE A 204 -21.50 3.03 -8.29
C PHE A 204 -21.81 2.40 -9.65
N ARG A 205 -21.81 3.25 -10.70
CA ARG A 205 -22.00 2.79 -12.08
C ARG A 205 -20.73 2.99 -12.89
N LEU A 206 -20.26 1.92 -13.53
CA LEU A 206 -19.10 1.95 -14.39
C LEU A 206 -19.35 1.09 -15.64
N GLN A 207 -19.05 1.62 -16.84
CA GLN A 207 -19.23 0.92 -18.12
C GLN A 207 -20.68 0.40 -18.33
N GLY A 208 -21.68 1.14 -17.83
CA GLY A 208 -23.08 0.77 -17.93
C GLY A 208 -23.56 -0.31 -16.94
N LYS A 209 -22.69 -0.85 -16.08
CA LYS A 209 -23.00 -1.83 -15.04
C LYS A 209 -23.12 -1.15 -13.69
N ASP A 210 -24.06 -1.60 -12.86
CA ASP A 210 -24.18 -1.23 -11.47
C ASP A 210 -23.29 -2.18 -10.65
N LEU A 211 -22.37 -1.62 -9.88
CA LEU A 211 -21.32 -2.30 -9.13
C LEU A 211 -21.30 -1.82 -7.70
N SER A 212 -20.67 -2.57 -6.82
CA SER A 212 -20.44 -2.13 -5.45
C SER A 212 -19.06 -2.60 -4.95
N LEU A 213 -18.52 -1.84 -4.00
CA LEU A 213 -17.32 -2.19 -3.25
C LEU A 213 -17.55 -1.94 -1.77
N GLN A 214 -17.09 -2.84 -0.94
CA GLN A 214 -17.10 -2.71 0.51
C GLN A 214 -15.74 -2.23 0.98
N PRO A 215 -15.61 -0.97 1.42
CA PRO A 215 -14.36 -0.47 1.99
C PRO A 215 -14.12 -1.02 3.39
N VAL A 216 -12.87 -0.95 3.80
CA VAL A 216 -12.45 -1.07 5.20
C VAL A 216 -11.77 0.23 5.64
N VAL A 217 -11.55 0.41 6.93
CA VAL A 217 -10.84 1.56 7.49
C VAL A 217 -9.61 1.08 8.22
N GLU A 218 -8.48 1.73 7.96
CA GLU A 218 -7.22 1.57 8.70
C GLU A 218 -7.06 2.72 9.71
N ASP A 219 -7.61 3.89 9.37
CA ASP A 219 -7.68 5.08 10.22
C ASP A 219 -9.02 5.82 10.00
N ASP A 220 -9.25 6.90 10.73
CA ASP A 220 -10.48 7.69 10.63
C ASP A 220 -10.48 8.68 9.44
N LYS A 221 -9.47 8.66 8.58
CA LYS A 221 -9.28 9.70 7.55
C LYS A 221 -9.68 9.26 6.15
N SER A 222 -9.68 7.95 5.88
CA SER A 222 -9.86 7.43 4.53
C SER A 222 -10.64 6.11 4.49
N LEU A 223 -11.23 5.83 3.33
CA LEU A 223 -11.75 4.52 3.00
C LEU A 223 -10.71 3.77 2.18
N PHE A 224 -10.45 2.54 2.55
CA PHE A 224 -9.53 1.65 1.88
C PHE A 224 -10.28 0.53 1.16
N PHE A 225 -10.13 0.46 -0.16
CA PHE A 225 -10.72 -0.55 -1.02
C PHE A 225 -9.66 -1.52 -1.52
N ILE A 226 -9.83 -2.79 -1.19
CA ILE A 226 -9.01 -3.91 -1.67
C ILE A 226 -9.86 -4.61 -2.72
N PHE A 227 -9.54 -4.50 -4.00
CA PHE A 227 -10.41 -4.98 -5.07
C PHE A 227 -9.67 -5.76 -6.16
N LYS A 228 -10.43 -6.51 -6.93
CA LYS A 228 -9.98 -7.26 -8.10
C LYS A 228 -10.98 -7.10 -9.23
N ASP A 229 -10.49 -7.04 -10.46
CA ASP A 229 -11.28 -6.94 -11.67
C ASP A 229 -10.76 -7.90 -12.76
N ARG A 230 -11.33 -7.86 -13.97
CA ARG A 230 -10.94 -8.75 -15.08
C ARG A 230 -9.56 -8.46 -15.67
N THR A 231 -8.94 -7.32 -15.39
CA THR A 231 -7.57 -7.02 -15.85
C THR A 231 -6.52 -7.75 -15.02
N SER A 232 -6.89 -8.24 -13.83
CA SER A 232 -5.98 -8.92 -12.89
C SER A 232 -5.39 -10.19 -13.50
N ASN A 233 -4.10 -10.41 -13.31
CA ASN A 233 -3.20 -11.40 -13.92
C ASN A 233 -2.84 -11.13 -15.39
N ASN A 234 -3.61 -10.34 -16.13
CA ASN A 234 -3.32 -10.01 -17.53
C ASN A 234 -2.52 -8.70 -17.62
N GLU A 235 -3.19 -7.58 -17.35
CA GLU A 235 -2.63 -6.23 -17.47
C GLU A 235 -2.24 -5.66 -16.10
N THR A 236 -2.97 -6.02 -15.03
CA THR A 236 -2.73 -5.54 -13.65
C THR A 236 -2.29 -6.67 -12.72
N TYR A 237 -1.85 -6.32 -11.53
CA TYR A 237 -1.31 -7.26 -10.56
C TYR A 237 -2.32 -8.34 -10.16
N GLY A 238 -1.86 -9.59 -10.13
CA GLY A 238 -2.74 -10.77 -10.01
C GLY A 238 -3.46 -10.89 -8.67
N ALA A 239 -2.88 -10.41 -7.58
CA ALA A 239 -3.52 -10.44 -6.27
C ALA A 239 -4.58 -9.35 -6.08
N GLY A 240 -4.74 -8.41 -7.03
CA GLY A 240 -5.65 -7.27 -6.95
C GLY A 240 -4.92 -5.96 -6.73
N ARG A 241 -5.68 -4.87 -6.55
CA ARG A 241 -5.17 -3.51 -6.37
C ARG A 241 -5.82 -2.85 -5.17
N PHE A 242 -5.19 -1.79 -4.72
CA PHE A 242 -5.64 -0.93 -3.64
C PHE A 242 -6.18 0.38 -4.21
N LEU A 243 -7.18 0.94 -3.55
CA LEU A 243 -7.68 2.27 -3.84
C LEU A 243 -8.04 2.96 -2.51
N TYR A 244 -7.45 4.12 -2.28
CA TYR A 244 -7.77 4.97 -1.14
C TYR A 244 -8.64 6.14 -1.59
N THR A 245 -9.61 6.50 -0.78
CA THR A 245 -10.48 7.65 -1.04
C THR A 245 -10.69 8.45 0.24
N ASP A 246 -11.04 9.71 0.09
CA ASP A 246 -11.54 10.50 1.20
C ASP A 246 -12.81 9.88 1.79
N ASN A 247 -13.14 10.25 3.03
CA ASN A 247 -14.39 9.89 3.67
C ASN A 247 -15.61 10.42 2.90
N PRO A 248 -16.78 9.79 3.01
CA PRO A 248 -17.99 10.22 2.33
C PRO A 248 -18.38 11.66 2.67
N VAL A 249 -18.69 12.45 1.64
CA VAL A 249 -19.25 13.79 1.79
C VAL A 249 -20.67 13.79 1.25
N ASN A 250 -21.66 14.13 2.08
CA ASN A 250 -23.09 14.10 1.73
C ASN A 250 -23.55 12.74 1.14
N GLY A 251 -23.03 11.64 1.68
CA GLY A 251 -23.36 10.29 1.23
C GLY A 251 -22.70 9.90 -0.11
N GLN A 252 -21.72 10.65 -0.58
CA GLN A 252 -21.00 10.36 -1.82
C GLN A 252 -19.53 10.11 -1.57
N VAL A 253 -18.92 9.21 -2.38
CA VAL A 253 -17.50 8.89 -2.42
C VAL A 253 -17.00 9.00 -3.85
N VAL A 254 -15.87 9.64 -4.04
CA VAL A 254 -15.19 9.68 -5.35
C VAL A 254 -14.27 8.48 -5.46
N LEU A 255 -14.61 7.54 -6.33
CA LEU A 255 -13.76 6.40 -6.70
C LEU A 255 -12.95 6.78 -7.94
N ASP A 256 -11.68 7.11 -7.76
CA ASP A 256 -10.78 7.46 -8.87
C ASP A 256 -9.84 6.29 -9.18
N PHE A 257 -10.29 5.37 -10.02
CA PHE A 257 -9.51 4.19 -10.39
C PHE A 257 -8.21 4.52 -11.14
N ASN A 258 -8.01 5.76 -11.63
CA ASN A 258 -6.71 6.19 -12.17
C ASN A 258 -5.62 6.27 -11.09
N LYS A 259 -6.02 6.23 -9.82
CA LYS A 259 -5.16 6.15 -8.63
C LYS A 259 -5.19 4.76 -7.98
N ALA A 260 -5.72 3.75 -8.65
CA ALA A 260 -5.63 2.38 -8.14
C ALA A 260 -4.18 1.89 -8.27
N GLU A 261 -3.60 1.43 -7.16
CA GLU A 261 -2.18 1.10 -7.03
C GLU A 261 -1.96 -0.37 -6.71
N ASN A 262 -0.79 -0.87 -6.98
CA ASN A 262 -0.39 -2.23 -6.63
C ASN A 262 -0.13 -2.34 -5.11
N PRO A 263 -0.53 -3.46 -4.49
CA PRO A 263 -0.17 -3.71 -3.10
C PRO A 263 1.35 -3.92 -2.95
N PRO A 264 1.91 -3.71 -1.76
CA PRO A 264 3.34 -3.93 -1.49
C PRO A 264 3.89 -5.29 -1.92
N CYS A 265 3.05 -6.33 -1.96
CA CYS A 265 3.45 -7.66 -2.43
C CYS A 265 3.71 -7.75 -3.95
N ALA A 266 3.45 -6.69 -4.71
CA ALA A 266 3.90 -6.56 -6.10
C ALA A 266 5.40 -6.21 -6.19
N TYR A 267 5.98 -5.63 -5.12
CA TYR A 267 7.36 -5.14 -5.10
C TYR A 267 8.28 -6.01 -4.24
N THR A 268 7.72 -6.76 -3.28
CA THR A 268 8.49 -7.65 -2.40
C THR A 268 7.69 -8.87 -1.99
N THR A 269 8.32 -10.03 -1.94
CA THR A 269 7.72 -11.29 -1.44
C THR A 269 7.57 -11.31 0.10
N PHE A 270 8.14 -10.34 0.79
CA PHE A 270 8.13 -10.23 2.25
C PHE A 270 6.97 -9.37 2.80
N ALA A 271 6.06 -8.94 1.95
CA ALA A 271 4.87 -8.23 2.38
C ALA A 271 3.78 -9.19 2.89
N THR A 272 2.91 -8.69 3.75
CA THR A 272 1.80 -9.45 4.36
C THR A 272 0.44 -8.88 3.91
N CYS A 273 0.29 -8.60 2.60
CA CYS A 273 -0.83 -7.84 2.05
C CYS A 273 -2.19 -8.52 2.22
N PRO A 274 -3.26 -7.74 2.44
CA PRO A 274 -4.62 -8.23 2.30
C PRO A 274 -4.94 -8.55 0.82
N ILE A 275 -5.82 -9.52 0.63
CA ILE A 275 -6.32 -9.96 -0.69
C ILE A 275 -7.79 -9.55 -0.82
N PRO A 276 -8.26 -9.15 -2.03
CA PRO A 276 -9.64 -8.77 -2.26
C PRO A 276 -10.66 -9.83 -1.79
N PRO A 277 -11.54 -9.49 -0.85
CA PRO A 277 -12.64 -10.38 -0.44
C PRO A 277 -13.59 -10.59 -1.62
N LEU A 278 -14.43 -11.63 -1.54
CA LEU A 278 -15.27 -12.05 -2.68
C LEU A 278 -16.18 -10.92 -3.18
N GLN A 279 -16.77 -10.12 -2.28
CA GLN A 279 -17.66 -9.02 -2.60
C GLN A 279 -16.97 -7.84 -3.33
N ASN A 280 -15.64 -7.78 -3.30
CA ASN A 280 -14.85 -6.76 -3.98
C ASN A 280 -14.20 -7.29 -5.28
N ARG A 281 -14.69 -8.40 -5.82
CA ARG A 281 -14.26 -8.93 -7.12
C ARG A 281 -15.28 -8.55 -8.18
N MET A 282 -14.88 -7.66 -9.08
CA MET A 282 -15.78 -7.08 -10.07
C MET A 282 -15.65 -7.76 -11.42
N ASP A 283 -16.79 -8.01 -12.07
CA ASP A 283 -16.87 -8.59 -13.42
C ASP A 283 -16.84 -7.51 -14.51
N VAL A 284 -15.82 -6.65 -14.46
CA VAL A 284 -15.52 -5.59 -15.45
C VAL A 284 -14.01 -5.49 -15.66
N GLU A 285 -13.57 -4.87 -16.75
CA GLU A 285 -12.17 -4.49 -16.95
C GLU A 285 -11.97 -3.03 -16.54
N ILE A 286 -11.14 -2.77 -15.53
CA ILE A 286 -10.78 -1.41 -15.12
C ILE A 286 -9.38 -1.09 -15.67
N LYS A 287 -9.35 -0.59 -16.92
CA LYS A 287 -8.13 -0.17 -17.61
C LYS A 287 -7.70 1.23 -17.19
N ALA A 288 -7.50 1.39 -15.90
CA ALA A 288 -7.03 2.59 -15.23
C ALA A 288 -6.18 2.19 -14.01
N GLY A 289 -5.34 3.11 -13.51
CA GLY A 289 -4.45 2.84 -12.40
C GLY A 289 -3.17 2.12 -12.81
N GLU A 290 -2.51 1.47 -11.87
CA GLU A 290 -1.21 0.86 -12.04
C GLU A 290 -1.30 -0.48 -12.78
N LEU A 291 -0.36 -0.71 -13.69
CA LEU A 291 -0.12 -1.97 -14.39
C LEU A 291 0.71 -2.91 -13.51
N LYS A 292 0.74 -4.20 -13.85
CA LYS A 292 1.66 -5.13 -13.19
C LYS A 292 3.12 -4.78 -13.51
N THR A 293 3.97 -4.92 -12.53
CA THR A 293 5.42 -4.65 -12.65
C THR A 293 6.19 -5.82 -13.29
N HIS A 294 5.61 -7.02 -13.30
CA HIS A 294 6.25 -8.24 -13.87
C HIS A 294 5.18 -9.21 -14.40
#